data_560716f3eec9acd107a53c03a872fe53
#
_entry.id   560716f3eec9acd107a53c03a872fe53
#
_cell.length_a   1.000
_cell.length_b   1.000
_cell.length_c   1.000
_cell.angle_alpha   90.00
_cell.angle_beta   90.00
_cell.angle_gamma   90.00
#
_symmetry.space_group_name_H-M   'P 1'
#
loop_
_entity.id
_entity.type
_entity.pdbx_description
1 polymer ?
#
loop_
_entity_poly.entity_id
_entity_poly.type
_entity_poly.pdbx_seq_one_letter_code
_entity_poly.pdbx_strand_id
1 'polypeptide(L)'
;MLSQAESLALQPPAIRQAVLDQTSEAEAAELLYDWRFNGRPEQLLPGTEGAALGNTGWLFWLILAGRGFGKTRTGAETVREWAENSNERILMIAPTAADVRDTMVEGISGLLQCYPPHQQGGMWEPSKRRILFPSGAIGITRSADEPERLRGPQFTKFWADELCAWRFLQEAWDQIMFGFRVKGRILQGVITTTPKPSKLLTELVGDPSTVITRGSSYDNRRNLADAFINRVLKPYEGTRLGRQEINAEILTDTPGALWTSAMIDGARIKLKDILWDRVVRIVCAVDPAVTAEDGSDETGIVVAALLISQHVLVLDDLSLRGSPLEWATAATGVLKHPIWPVERIVAEVNNGGDLVEANIRTVEKNAPFSKVWASHGKRTRAEPIAAAYEQGRVHHVGVFSMLEAQMTTFVPGKGASPDRMDALVYAITELLFPQPVEQRFSIGEIQQISPV
;
A
#
# COMPACT_ATOMS: atom_id res chain seq x y z
N MET A 1 -19.03 8.52 -9.61
CA MET A 1 -19.98 8.98 -10.68
C MET A 1 -19.19 9.46 -11.91
N LEU A 2 -19.82 9.59 -13.06
CA LEU A 2 -19.16 10.09 -14.28
C LEU A 2 -19.16 11.61 -14.31
N SER A 3 -18.13 12.22 -14.91
CA SER A 3 -18.14 13.63 -15.26
C SER A 3 -19.12 13.92 -16.40
N GLN A 4 -19.41 15.20 -16.66
CA GLN A 4 -20.24 15.58 -17.79
C GLN A 4 -19.57 15.18 -19.13
N ALA A 5 -18.27 15.37 -19.25
CA ALA A 5 -17.47 14.94 -20.41
C ALA A 5 -17.54 13.42 -20.62
N GLU A 6 -17.37 12.62 -19.55
CA GLU A 6 -17.48 11.15 -19.62
C GLU A 6 -18.90 10.72 -19.97
N SER A 7 -19.91 11.40 -19.43
CA SER A 7 -21.32 11.13 -19.75
C SER A 7 -21.66 11.44 -21.20
N LEU A 8 -21.13 12.54 -21.75
CA LEU A 8 -21.26 12.87 -23.17
C LEU A 8 -20.56 11.84 -24.07
N ALA A 9 -19.36 11.41 -23.69
CA ALA A 9 -18.60 10.41 -24.46
C ALA A 9 -19.31 9.05 -24.58
N LEU A 10 -20.24 8.75 -23.68
CA LEU A 10 -21.07 7.52 -23.70
C LEU A 10 -22.34 7.65 -24.53
N GLN A 11 -22.72 8.84 -24.94
CA GLN A 11 -23.93 9.01 -25.77
C GLN A 11 -23.75 8.36 -27.15
N PRO A 12 -24.84 7.97 -27.80
CA PRO A 12 -24.81 7.49 -29.20
C PRO A 12 -24.07 8.47 -30.11
N PRO A 13 -23.37 7.98 -31.15
CA PRO A 13 -22.60 8.84 -32.07
C PRO A 13 -23.40 10.02 -32.64
N ALA A 14 -24.67 9.82 -32.95
CA ALA A 14 -25.54 10.87 -33.47
C ALA A 14 -25.77 12.02 -32.49
N ILE A 15 -25.93 11.69 -31.17
CA ILE A 15 -26.11 12.71 -30.13
C ILE A 15 -24.78 13.46 -29.90
N ARG A 16 -23.66 12.74 -29.85
CA ARG A 16 -22.35 13.38 -29.75
C ARG A 16 -22.07 14.33 -30.88
N GLN A 17 -22.35 13.89 -32.13
CA GLN A 17 -22.17 14.73 -33.30
C GLN A 17 -23.06 15.98 -33.26
N ALA A 18 -24.33 15.82 -32.90
CA ALA A 18 -25.23 16.98 -32.77
C ALA A 18 -24.76 18.02 -31.74
N VAL A 19 -24.14 17.57 -30.61
CA VAL A 19 -23.52 18.48 -29.64
C VAL A 19 -22.29 19.16 -30.22
N LEU A 20 -21.42 18.42 -30.92
CA LEU A 20 -20.20 18.96 -31.53
C LEU A 20 -20.55 19.97 -32.66
N ASP A 21 -21.56 19.70 -33.47
CA ASP A 21 -22.02 20.59 -34.56
C ASP A 21 -22.60 21.92 -34.02
N GLN A 22 -23.05 21.93 -32.76
CA GLN A 22 -23.56 23.12 -32.09
C GLN A 22 -22.48 23.87 -31.26
N THR A 23 -21.31 23.30 -31.10
CA THR A 23 -20.20 23.85 -30.29
C THR A 23 -19.20 24.53 -31.24
N SER A 24 -18.92 25.80 -31.06
CA SER A 24 -17.87 26.50 -31.78
C SER A 24 -16.47 26.02 -31.36
N GLU A 25 -15.46 26.26 -32.18
CA GLU A 25 -14.05 25.94 -31.85
C GLU A 25 -13.58 26.65 -30.54
N ALA A 26 -14.05 27.88 -30.33
CA ALA A 26 -13.73 28.65 -29.12
C ALA A 26 -14.36 27.99 -27.87
N GLU A 27 -15.62 27.65 -27.91
CA GLU A 27 -16.30 26.94 -26.83
C GLU A 27 -15.69 25.57 -26.57
N ALA A 28 -15.33 24.81 -27.62
CA ALA A 28 -14.64 23.56 -27.48
C ALA A 28 -13.27 23.72 -26.79
N ALA A 29 -12.52 24.76 -27.14
CA ALA A 29 -11.23 25.08 -26.48
C ALA A 29 -11.41 25.46 -25.02
N GLU A 30 -12.49 26.18 -24.65
CA GLU A 30 -12.82 26.49 -23.26
C GLU A 30 -13.21 25.24 -22.46
N LEU A 31 -14.01 24.34 -23.03
CA LEU A 31 -14.43 23.09 -22.39
C LEU A 31 -13.26 22.18 -22.02
N LEU A 32 -12.13 22.24 -22.74
CA LEU A 32 -10.92 21.47 -22.38
C LEU A 32 -10.37 21.85 -21.00
N TYR A 33 -10.59 23.10 -20.59
CA TYR A 33 -10.11 23.64 -19.30
C TYR A 33 -11.24 23.90 -18.31
N ASP A 34 -12.47 23.54 -18.63
CA ASP A 34 -13.59 23.59 -17.69
C ASP A 34 -13.58 22.38 -16.78
N TRP A 35 -13.15 22.60 -15.52
CA TRP A 35 -13.11 21.53 -14.54
C TRP A 35 -14.48 21.02 -14.11
N ARG A 36 -15.50 21.85 -14.16
CA ARG A 36 -16.87 21.43 -13.83
C ARG A 36 -17.44 20.48 -14.89
N PHE A 37 -16.99 20.63 -16.13
CA PHE A 37 -17.32 19.72 -17.22
C PHE A 37 -16.49 18.44 -17.18
N ASN A 38 -15.16 18.54 -16.89
CA ASN A 38 -14.22 17.43 -16.98
C ASN A 38 -14.07 16.65 -15.66
N GLY A 39 -14.26 17.27 -14.51
CA GLY A 39 -14.14 16.65 -13.20
C GLY A 39 -15.33 15.76 -12.84
N ARG A 40 -15.07 14.64 -12.22
CA ARG A 40 -16.14 13.83 -11.64
C ARG A 40 -16.73 14.54 -10.41
N PRO A 41 -18.00 14.32 -10.06
CA PRO A 41 -18.65 14.98 -8.91
C PRO A 41 -17.84 14.90 -7.61
N GLU A 42 -17.16 13.76 -7.37
CA GLU A 42 -16.31 13.55 -6.19
C GLU A 42 -14.98 14.33 -6.22
N GLN A 43 -14.65 14.93 -7.36
CA GLN A 43 -13.45 15.75 -7.57
C GLN A 43 -13.75 17.25 -7.61
N LEU A 44 -15.02 17.63 -7.63
CA LEU A 44 -15.42 19.04 -7.58
C LEU A 44 -15.37 19.55 -6.14
N LEU A 45 -15.05 20.83 -6.01
CA LEU A 45 -14.98 21.49 -4.71
C LEU A 45 -16.28 21.23 -3.93
N PRO A 46 -16.23 20.77 -2.67
CA PRO A 46 -17.45 20.52 -1.88
C PRO A 46 -18.34 21.74 -1.86
N GLY A 47 -19.62 21.52 -2.21
CA GLY A 47 -20.58 22.59 -2.43
C GLY A 47 -20.84 23.43 -1.21
N THR A 48 -21.19 24.63 -1.48
CA THR A 48 -21.73 25.59 -0.52
C THR A 48 -23.26 25.56 -0.49
N GLU A 49 -23.87 24.50 -1.01
CA GLU A 49 -25.31 24.34 -1.01
C GLU A 49 -25.86 24.36 0.42
N GLY A 50 -26.47 25.46 0.82
CA GLY A 50 -26.99 25.71 2.18
C GLY A 50 -26.07 26.53 3.09
N ALA A 51 -24.89 26.94 2.66
CA ALA A 51 -24.08 27.90 3.42
C ALA A 51 -24.59 29.32 3.22
N ALA A 52 -25.01 29.96 4.28
CA ALA A 52 -25.25 31.43 4.28
C ALA A 52 -23.94 32.11 3.84
N LEU A 53 -24.07 33.19 3.04
CA LEU A 53 -22.98 33.99 2.51
C LEU A 53 -21.81 34.14 3.50
N GLY A 54 -20.65 33.55 3.16
CA GLY A 54 -19.40 33.73 3.88
C GLY A 54 -18.96 32.57 4.77
N ASN A 55 -19.70 31.48 4.91
CA ASN A 55 -19.27 30.30 5.65
C ASN A 55 -19.54 29.05 4.82
N THR A 56 -18.49 28.43 4.29
CA THR A 56 -18.57 27.18 3.50
C THR A 56 -18.94 25.97 4.36
N GLY A 57 -19.02 26.12 5.66
CA GLY A 57 -19.32 25.02 6.59
C GLY A 57 -18.18 24.01 6.78
N TRP A 58 -17.04 24.12 6.06
CA TRP A 58 -15.91 23.21 6.19
C TRP A 58 -14.56 23.96 6.20
N LEU A 59 -13.60 23.39 6.93
CA LEU A 59 -12.22 23.89 7.03
C LEU A 59 -11.25 23.04 6.17
N PHE A 60 -11.46 21.73 6.16
CA PHE A 60 -10.62 20.80 5.42
C PHE A 60 -11.45 19.96 4.44
N TRP A 61 -10.90 19.74 3.27
CA TRP A 61 -11.38 18.75 2.33
C TRP A 61 -10.32 17.65 2.20
N LEU A 62 -10.60 16.49 2.79
CA LEU A 62 -9.71 15.35 2.83
C LEU A 62 -10.09 14.36 1.74
N ILE A 63 -9.22 14.20 0.73
CA ILE A 63 -9.39 13.27 -0.39
C ILE A 63 -8.55 12.03 -0.12
N LEU A 64 -9.22 10.98 0.38
CA LEU A 64 -8.65 9.67 0.61
C LEU A 64 -8.91 8.80 -0.61
N ALA A 65 -7.92 8.64 -1.47
CA ALA A 65 -8.15 7.93 -2.72
C ALA A 65 -6.95 7.10 -3.17
N GLY A 66 -7.25 6.04 -3.93
CA GLY A 66 -6.25 5.12 -4.48
C GLY A 66 -5.35 5.77 -5.52
N ARG A 67 -4.31 5.04 -5.93
CA ARG A 67 -3.40 5.49 -6.99
C ARG A 67 -4.13 5.64 -8.32
N GLY A 68 -3.87 6.73 -9.03
CA GLY A 68 -4.51 6.98 -10.33
C GLY A 68 -5.96 7.52 -10.22
N PHE A 69 -6.52 7.72 -9.03
CA PHE A 69 -7.83 8.37 -8.86
C PHE A 69 -7.91 9.78 -9.45
N GLY A 70 -6.78 10.50 -9.52
CA GLY A 70 -6.72 11.91 -9.97
C GLY A 70 -6.57 12.90 -8.81
N LYS A 71 -6.05 12.48 -7.65
CA LYS A 71 -5.84 13.32 -6.46
C LYS A 71 -5.10 14.62 -6.76
N THR A 72 -3.94 14.51 -7.40
CA THR A 72 -3.09 15.66 -7.75
C THR A 72 -3.82 16.63 -8.69
N ARG A 73 -4.53 16.12 -9.71
CA ARG A 73 -5.34 16.97 -10.60
C ARG A 73 -6.45 17.68 -9.84
N THR A 74 -7.15 16.99 -8.94
CA THR A 74 -8.19 17.58 -8.09
C THR A 74 -7.63 18.71 -7.21
N GLY A 75 -6.46 18.48 -6.57
CA GLY A 75 -5.79 19.54 -5.79
C GLY A 75 -5.40 20.74 -6.63
N ALA A 76 -4.84 20.50 -7.83
CA ALA A 76 -4.43 21.56 -8.77
C ALA A 76 -5.62 22.41 -9.24
N GLU A 77 -6.73 21.78 -9.62
CA GLU A 77 -7.94 22.48 -10.05
C GLU A 77 -8.61 23.24 -8.88
N THR A 78 -8.57 22.70 -7.68
CA THR A 78 -9.01 23.41 -6.46
C THR A 78 -8.19 24.67 -6.23
N VAL A 79 -6.86 24.58 -6.37
CA VAL A 79 -5.98 25.77 -6.27
C VAL A 79 -6.28 26.78 -7.37
N ARG A 80 -6.55 26.33 -8.59
CA ARG A 80 -6.95 27.20 -9.70
C ARG A 80 -8.26 27.93 -9.39
N GLU A 81 -9.30 27.21 -8.92
CA GLU A 81 -10.60 27.81 -8.58
C GLU A 81 -10.45 28.85 -7.45
N TRP A 82 -9.68 28.55 -6.41
CA TRP A 82 -9.39 29.55 -5.37
C TRP A 82 -8.63 30.77 -5.89
N ALA A 83 -7.71 30.55 -6.82
CA ALA A 83 -6.88 31.59 -7.40
C ALA A 83 -7.63 32.54 -8.36
N GLU A 84 -8.89 32.30 -8.67
CA GLU A 84 -9.73 33.27 -9.38
C GLU A 84 -9.93 34.56 -8.55
N ASN A 85 -9.83 34.44 -7.21
CA ASN A 85 -9.82 35.60 -6.33
C ASN A 85 -8.41 36.16 -6.15
N SER A 86 -8.14 37.36 -6.64
CA SER A 86 -6.83 38.04 -6.60
C SER A 86 -6.23 38.23 -5.21
N ASN A 87 -7.05 38.18 -4.17
CA ASN A 87 -6.62 38.38 -2.79
C ASN A 87 -6.18 37.09 -2.09
N GLU A 88 -6.25 35.96 -2.76
CA GLU A 88 -5.89 34.69 -2.12
C GLU A 88 -4.36 34.49 -2.06
N ARG A 89 -3.93 33.93 -0.95
CA ARG A 89 -2.56 33.45 -0.74
C ARG A 89 -2.64 31.95 -0.44
N ILE A 90 -2.07 31.15 -1.32
CA ILE A 90 -2.28 29.71 -1.33
C ILE A 90 -0.95 29.02 -1.06
N LEU A 91 -0.86 28.24 0.01
CA LEU A 91 0.28 27.37 0.27
C LEU A 91 0.10 26.07 -0.49
N MET A 92 1.12 25.64 -1.25
CA MET A 92 1.19 24.33 -1.88
C MET A 92 2.36 23.56 -1.27
N ILE A 93 2.11 22.36 -0.75
CA ILE A 93 3.11 21.58 -0.02
C ILE A 93 3.00 20.09 -0.35
N ALA A 94 4.16 19.47 -0.60
CA ALA A 94 4.32 18.05 -0.88
C ALA A 94 5.44 17.45 -0.01
N PRO A 95 5.67 16.13 -0.03
CA PRO A 95 6.73 15.48 0.75
C PRO A 95 8.09 16.13 0.56
N THR A 96 8.50 16.41 -0.68
CA THR A 96 9.80 17.01 -1.02
C THR A 96 9.64 18.22 -1.95
N ALA A 97 10.70 19.04 -2.06
CA ALA A 97 10.72 20.18 -2.99
C ALA A 97 10.66 19.73 -4.48
N ALA A 98 11.18 18.53 -4.78
CA ALA A 98 11.07 17.93 -6.11
C ALA A 98 9.61 17.56 -6.41
N ASP A 99 8.90 16.94 -5.46
CA ASP A 99 7.48 16.59 -5.65
C ASP A 99 6.62 17.83 -5.89
N VAL A 100 6.90 18.93 -5.19
CA VAL A 100 6.21 20.20 -5.43
C VAL A 100 6.41 20.67 -6.86
N ARG A 101 7.67 20.70 -7.33
CA ARG A 101 8.00 21.16 -8.69
C ARG A 101 7.47 20.20 -9.75
N ASP A 102 7.90 18.92 -9.67
CA ASP A 102 7.77 17.95 -10.76
C ASP A 102 6.36 17.32 -10.81
N THR A 103 5.60 17.36 -9.70
CA THR A 103 4.27 16.76 -9.60
C THR A 103 3.17 17.82 -9.46
N MET A 104 3.26 18.70 -8.44
CA MET A 104 2.18 19.66 -8.17
C MET A 104 2.13 20.82 -9.16
N VAL A 105 3.28 21.29 -9.65
CA VAL A 105 3.36 22.47 -10.53
C VAL A 105 3.50 22.08 -11.99
N GLU A 106 4.59 21.43 -12.38
CA GLU A 106 4.98 21.17 -13.76
C GLU A 106 4.47 19.81 -14.29
N GLY A 107 4.06 18.90 -13.41
CA GLY A 107 3.63 17.55 -13.77
C GLY A 107 2.42 17.53 -14.70
N ILE A 108 2.20 16.37 -15.37
CA ILE A 108 1.09 16.18 -16.32
C ILE A 108 -0.32 16.37 -15.70
N SER A 109 -0.44 16.24 -14.38
CA SER A 109 -1.64 16.51 -13.60
C SER A 109 -1.47 17.74 -12.71
N GLY A 110 -0.40 18.50 -12.89
CA GLY A 110 -0.03 19.64 -12.07
C GLY A 110 -0.75 20.93 -12.47
N LEU A 111 -0.50 21.96 -11.68
CA LEU A 111 -1.21 23.23 -11.76
C LEU A 111 -1.09 23.92 -13.12
N LEU A 112 0.10 23.91 -13.75
CA LEU A 112 0.27 24.55 -15.06
C LEU A 112 -0.62 23.91 -16.12
N GLN A 113 -0.89 22.61 -16.04
CA GLN A 113 -1.76 21.92 -16.99
C GLN A 113 -3.27 22.22 -16.80
N CYS A 114 -3.61 22.94 -15.73
CA CYS A 114 -4.97 23.44 -15.53
C CYS A 114 -5.26 24.73 -16.34
N TYR A 115 -4.23 25.36 -16.88
CA TYR A 115 -4.33 26.60 -17.64
C TYR A 115 -3.99 26.41 -19.13
N PRO A 116 -4.66 27.13 -20.05
CA PRO A 116 -4.27 27.14 -21.46
C PRO A 116 -2.81 27.57 -21.65
N PRO A 117 -2.11 27.06 -22.67
CA PRO A 117 -0.68 27.34 -22.87
C PRO A 117 -0.32 28.83 -22.89
N HIS A 118 -1.19 29.69 -23.45
CA HIS A 118 -0.95 31.13 -23.52
C HIS A 118 -1.02 31.83 -22.15
N GLN A 119 -1.60 31.21 -21.14
CA GLN A 119 -1.66 31.73 -19.75
C GLN A 119 -0.56 31.18 -18.85
N GLN A 120 0.15 30.13 -19.24
CA GLN A 120 1.16 29.48 -18.40
C GLN A 120 2.45 30.29 -18.28
N GLY A 121 2.74 31.15 -19.28
CA GLY A 121 3.98 31.92 -19.34
C GLY A 121 4.15 32.87 -18.16
N GLY A 122 5.25 32.71 -17.42
CA GLY A 122 5.57 33.55 -16.26
C GLY A 122 4.83 33.26 -14.97
N MET A 123 3.90 32.29 -14.95
CA MET A 123 3.20 31.90 -13.73
C MET A 123 4.13 31.31 -12.68
N TRP A 124 5.01 30.41 -13.08
CA TRP A 124 5.93 29.74 -12.15
C TRP A 124 7.29 30.44 -12.06
N GLU A 125 7.68 30.84 -10.86
CA GLU A 125 8.98 31.43 -10.52
C GLU A 125 9.76 30.47 -9.60
N PRO A 126 10.50 29.47 -10.14
CA PRO A 126 11.15 28.42 -9.34
C PRO A 126 12.14 28.96 -8.30
N SER A 127 12.92 29.98 -8.65
CA SER A 127 13.91 30.58 -7.75
C SER A 127 13.29 31.28 -6.54
N LYS A 128 12.05 31.78 -6.68
CA LYS A 128 11.28 32.39 -5.60
C LYS A 128 10.32 31.41 -4.93
N ARG A 129 10.20 30.17 -5.44
CA ARG A 129 9.23 29.17 -4.99
C ARG A 129 7.82 29.77 -4.93
N ARG A 130 7.41 30.45 -6.01
CA ARG A 130 6.19 31.25 -6.07
C ARG A 130 5.47 31.06 -7.41
N ILE A 131 4.15 31.07 -7.32
CA ILE A 131 3.26 31.10 -8.47
C ILE A 131 2.53 32.45 -8.49
N LEU A 132 2.53 33.09 -9.64
CA LEU A 132 1.75 34.31 -9.91
C LEU A 132 0.58 33.92 -10.81
N PHE A 133 -0.61 33.95 -10.26
CA PHE A 133 -1.81 33.63 -11.01
C PHE A 133 -2.26 34.80 -11.89
N PRO A 134 -2.96 34.54 -13.02
CA PRO A 134 -3.47 35.61 -13.89
C PRO A 134 -4.35 36.63 -13.17
N SER A 135 -5.07 36.22 -12.14
CA SER A 135 -5.90 37.07 -11.28
C SER A 135 -5.09 38.01 -10.37
N GLY A 136 -3.79 37.76 -10.16
CA GLY A 136 -2.96 38.42 -9.16
C GLY A 136 -2.86 37.66 -7.82
N ALA A 137 -3.58 36.57 -7.63
CA ALA A 137 -3.38 35.69 -6.48
C ALA A 137 -1.96 35.13 -6.42
N ILE A 138 -1.50 34.73 -5.25
CA ILE A 138 -0.12 34.27 -5.04
C ILE A 138 -0.12 32.85 -4.46
N GLY A 139 0.51 31.91 -5.17
CA GLY A 139 0.87 30.61 -4.68
C GLY A 139 2.26 30.62 -4.03
N ILE A 140 2.40 29.95 -2.89
CA ILE A 140 3.66 29.78 -2.16
C ILE A 140 3.95 28.29 -2.13
N THR A 141 5.12 27.87 -2.60
CA THR A 141 5.48 26.45 -2.58
C THR A 141 6.48 26.13 -1.48
N ARG A 142 6.27 25.03 -0.76
CA ARG A 142 7.14 24.54 0.32
C ARG A 142 7.18 23.01 0.30
N SER A 143 8.10 22.44 1.04
CA SER A 143 8.20 20.98 1.25
C SER A 143 8.03 20.62 2.72
N ALA A 144 7.51 19.42 2.98
CA ALA A 144 7.26 18.92 4.32
C ALA A 144 8.51 18.31 4.97
N ASP A 145 9.56 18.02 4.20
CA ASP A 145 10.86 17.53 4.69
C ASP A 145 11.69 18.63 5.40
N GLU A 146 11.30 19.90 5.25
CA GLU A 146 11.93 21.05 5.92
C GLU A 146 10.89 21.88 6.72
N PRO A 147 10.32 21.34 7.83
CA PRO A 147 9.23 22.00 8.60
C PRO A 147 9.58 23.43 9.05
N GLU A 148 10.82 23.68 9.39
CA GLU A 148 11.28 25.01 9.83
C GLU A 148 11.10 26.10 8.75
N ARG A 149 11.14 25.74 7.48
CA ARG A 149 10.90 26.68 6.36
C ARG A 149 9.43 27.02 6.12
N LEU A 150 8.52 26.33 6.82
CA LEU A 150 7.10 26.67 6.85
C LEU A 150 6.80 27.83 7.80
N ARG A 151 7.77 28.21 8.66
CA ARG A 151 7.62 29.38 9.53
C ARG A 151 7.65 30.67 8.71
N GLY A 152 6.72 31.54 9.00
CA GLY A 152 6.66 32.92 8.47
C GLY A 152 5.56 33.19 7.44
N PRO A 153 5.35 32.40 6.38
CA PRO A 153 4.25 32.63 5.46
C PRO A 153 2.89 32.63 6.17
N GLN A 154 2.02 33.57 5.75
CA GLN A 154 0.61 33.58 6.13
C GLN A 154 -0.21 33.35 4.86
N PHE A 155 -1.20 32.49 4.95
CA PHE A 155 -2.03 32.09 3.82
C PHE A 155 -3.48 31.86 4.23
N THR A 156 -4.36 31.94 3.24
CA THR A 156 -5.81 31.77 3.38
C THR A 156 -6.24 30.38 2.98
N LYS A 157 -5.51 29.77 2.06
CA LYS A 157 -5.78 28.45 1.49
C LYS A 157 -4.49 27.60 1.50
N PHE A 158 -4.64 26.27 1.54
CA PHE A 158 -3.51 25.39 1.29
C PHE A 158 -3.91 24.11 0.55
N TRP A 159 -2.96 23.55 -0.18
CA TRP A 159 -3.02 22.20 -0.73
C TRP A 159 -1.86 21.39 -0.20
N ALA A 160 -2.18 20.35 0.59
CA ALA A 160 -1.25 19.38 1.13
C ALA A 160 -1.34 18.09 0.32
N ASP A 161 -0.36 17.83 -0.55
CA ASP A 161 -0.32 16.63 -1.39
C ASP A 161 0.43 15.49 -0.72
N GLU A 162 -0.13 14.27 -0.84
CA GLU A 162 0.37 13.02 -0.27
C GLU A 162 0.73 13.14 1.23
N LEU A 163 -0.18 13.72 2.02
CA LEU A 163 0.01 14.01 3.46
C LEU A 163 0.59 12.82 4.23
N CYS A 164 0.07 11.60 4.04
CA CYS A 164 0.53 10.40 4.75
C CYS A 164 1.92 9.91 4.32
N ALA A 165 2.54 10.51 3.31
CA ALA A 165 3.91 10.22 2.88
C ALA A 165 4.94 11.17 3.52
N TRP A 166 4.53 12.17 4.29
CA TRP A 166 5.43 13.15 4.88
C TRP A 166 6.28 12.54 6.00
N ARG A 167 7.60 12.75 5.90
CA ARG A 167 8.56 12.25 6.90
C ARG A 167 8.36 12.89 8.28
N PHE A 168 8.10 14.20 8.31
CA PHE A 168 7.88 15.00 9.52
C PHE A 168 6.43 15.48 9.57
N LEU A 169 5.51 14.51 9.55
CA LEU A 169 4.08 14.77 9.37
C LEU A 169 3.50 15.74 10.39
N GLN A 170 3.71 15.50 11.68
CA GLN A 170 3.12 16.33 12.73
C GLN A 170 3.76 17.71 12.77
N GLU A 171 5.09 17.76 12.70
CA GLU A 171 5.84 19.01 12.76
C GLU A 171 5.48 19.94 11.59
N ALA A 172 5.38 19.39 10.38
CA ALA A 172 4.99 20.14 9.19
C ALA A 172 3.52 20.61 9.29
N TRP A 173 2.63 19.76 9.77
CA TRP A 173 1.22 20.10 9.98
C TRP A 173 1.05 21.24 10.99
N ASP A 174 1.74 21.20 12.11
CA ASP A 174 1.68 22.24 13.14
C ASP A 174 2.11 23.61 12.56
N GLN A 175 3.18 23.63 11.74
CA GLN A 175 3.63 24.85 11.08
C GLN A 175 2.61 25.38 10.05
N ILE A 176 1.92 24.49 9.32
CA ILE A 176 0.81 24.89 8.43
C ILE A 176 -0.27 25.57 9.25
N MET A 177 -0.72 24.95 10.35
CA MET A 177 -1.78 25.50 11.21
C MET A 177 -1.39 26.87 11.78
N PHE A 178 -0.13 27.07 12.16
CA PHE A 178 0.34 28.40 12.61
C PHE A 178 0.32 29.47 11.50
N GLY A 179 0.51 29.10 10.24
CA GLY A 179 0.43 30.00 9.08
C GLY A 179 -0.99 30.27 8.59
N PHE A 180 -1.92 29.40 8.90
CA PHE A 180 -3.31 29.36 8.43
C PHE A 180 -4.22 30.25 9.31
N ARG A 181 -4.01 31.59 9.27
CA ARG A 181 -4.55 32.51 10.29
C ARG A 181 -4.98 33.89 9.80
N VAL A 182 -5.20 34.11 8.52
CA VAL A 182 -5.49 35.44 7.99
C VAL A 182 -6.94 35.83 8.36
N LYS A 183 -7.09 36.87 9.22
CA LYS A 183 -8.37 37.35 9.69
C LYS A 183 -9.22 37.94 8.56
N GLY A 184 -10.52 37.70 8.61
CA GLY A 184 -11.50 38.23 7.65
C GLY A 184 -11.52 37.52 6.31
N ARG A 185 -10.93 36.34 6.22
CA ARG A 185 -10.92 35.46 5.05
C ARG A 185 -11.52 34.09 5.38
N ILE A 186 -12.04 33.43 4.36
CA ILE A 186 -12.48 32.04 4.46
C ILE A 186 -11.22 31.17 4.40
N LEU A 187 -10.94 30.47 5.49
CA LEU A 187 -9.81 29.54 5.58
C LEU A 187 -10.25 28.16 5.10
N GLN A 188 -9.54 27.58 4.13
CA GLN A 188 -9.81 26.25 3.59
C GLN A 188 -8.52 25.54 3.19
N GLY A 189 -8.45 24.24 3.47
CA GLY A 189 -7.36 23.37 3.05
C GLY A 189 -7.87 22.16 2.29
N VAL A 190 -7.27 21.84 1.14
CA VAL A 190 -7.43 20.56 0.47
C VAL A 190 -6.25 19.66 0.80
N ILE A 191 -6.55 18.44 1.18
CA ILE A 191 -5.58 17.43 1.61
C ILE A 191 -5.78 16.21 0.73
N THR A 192 -4.76 15.85 -0.03
CA THR A 192 -4.78 14.69 -0.91
C THR A 192 -3.83 13.62 -0.37
N THR A 193 -4.27 12.38 -0.25
CA THR A 193 -3.40 11.30 0.21
C THR A 193 -3.94 9.91 -0.12
N THR A 194 -3.02 8.96 -0.33
CA THR A 194 -3.32 7.55 -0.15
C THR A 194 -3.21 7.26 1.35
N PRO A 195 -4.24 6.69 1.97
CA PRO A 195 -4.29 6.61 3.44
C PRO A 195 -3.20 5.67 3.99
N LYS A 196 -2.48 6.14 5.01
CA LYS A 196 -1.68 5.31 5.91
C LYS A 196 -2.09 5.64 7.34
N PRO A 197 -2.20 4.65 8.22
CA PRO A 197 -2.58 4.87 9.61
C PRO A 197 -1.64 5.88 10.29
N SER A 198 -2.20 6.97 10.78
CA SER A 198 -1.49 7.95 11.60
C SER A 198 -2.45 8.65 12.55
N LYS A 199 -1.94 9.19 13.65
CA LYS A 199 -2.74 9.93 14.62
C LYS A 199 -3.43 11.12 13.95
N LEU A 200 -2.67 11.92 13.19
CA LEU A 200 -3.21 13.08 12.47
C LEU A 200 -4.33 12.71 11.48
N LEU A 201 -4.15 11.62 10.70
CA LEU A 201 -5.21 11.18 9.78
C LEU A 201 -6.49 10.80 10.54
N THR A 202 -6.36 10.13 11.70
CA THR A 202 -7.51 9.76 12.53
C THR A 202 -8.22 11.01 13.08
N GLU A 203 -7.46 12.01 13.52
CA GLU A 203 -8.00 13.30 13.98
C GLU A 203 -8.72 14.03 12.87
N LEU A 204 -8.13 14.13 11.66
CA LEU A 204 -8.76 14.75 10.50
C LEU A 204 -10.04 14.04 10.07
N VAL A 205 -10.07 12.70 10.11
CA VAL A 205 -11.27 11.92 9.78
C VAL A 205 -12.39 12.13 10.81
N GLY A 206 -12.04 12.36 12.07
CA GLY A 206 -12.99 12.61 13.16
C GLY A 206 -13.42 14.08 13.32
N ASP A 207 -12.76 15.01 12.63
CA ASP A 207 -13.05 16.44 12.76
C ASP A 207 -14.34 16.80 11.99
N PRO A 208 -15.36 17.37 12.68
CA PRO A 208 -16.64 17.76 12.05
C PRO A 208 -16.50 18.87 11.00
N SER A 209 -15.40 19.61 10.99
CA SER A 209 -15.09 20.61 9.96
C SER A 209 -14.41 20.02 8.72
N THR A 210 -14.18 18.71 8.68
CA THR A 210 -13.56 18.00 7.57
C THR A 210 -14.61 17.34 6.67
N VAL A 211 -14.64 17.72 5.41
CA VAL A 211 -15.36 16.98 4.36
C VAL A 211 -14.45 15.90 3.81
N ILE A 212 -14.95 14.66 3.74
CA ILE A 212 -14.16 13.52 3.29
C ILE A 212 -14.70 13.01 1.95
N THR A 213 -13.83 12.99 0.95
CA THR A 213 -14.06 12.28 -0.31
C THR A 213 -13.25 10.98 -0.31
N ARG A 214 -13.89 9.86 -0.62
CA ARG A 214 -13.24 8.57 -0.80
C ARG A 214 -13.36 8.12 -2.24
N GLY A 215 -12.30 7.48 -2.75
CA GLY A 215 -12.34 6.95 -4.09
C GLY A 215 -11.29 5.87 -4.34
N SER A 216 -11.64 4.91 -5.19
CA SER A 216 -10.75 3.84 -5.63
C SER A 216 -10.01 4.24 -6.90
N SER A 217 -8.95 3.49 -7.22
CA SER A 217 -8.31 3.59 -8.54
C SER A 217 -9.27 3.29 -9.68
N TYR A 218 -10.27 2.43 -9.44
CA TYR A 218 -11.25 2.02 -10.46
C TYR A 218 -12.26 3.11 -10.83
N ASP A 219 -12.48 4.08 -9.95
CA ASP A 219 -13.37 5.20 -10.26
C ASP A 219 -12.84 6.06 -11.40
N ASN A 220 -11.53 6.00 -11.65
CA ASN A 220 -10.85 6.70 -12.76
C ASN A 220 -10.40 5.77 -13.89
N ARG A 221 -10.93 4.54 -13.95
CA ARG A 221 -10.49 3.50 -14.89
C ARG A 221 -10.39 3.97 -16.35
N ARG A 222 -11.28 4.85 -16.79
CA ARG A 222 -11.34 5.34 -18.17
C ARG A 222 -10.12 6.18 -18.56
N ASN A 223 -9.51 6.85 -17.59
CA ASN A 223 -8.35 7.70 -17.78
C ASN A 223 -7.03 6.98 -17.46
N LEU A 224 -7.10 5.67 -17.14
CA LEU A 224 -5.93 4.84 -16.82
C LEU A 224 -5.63 3.89 -17.98
N ALA A 225 -4.35 3.72 -18.27
CA ALA A 225 -3.92 2.76 -19.29
C ALA A 225 -4.32 1.33 -18.90
N ASP A 226 -4.82 0.53 -19.86
CA ASP A 226 -5.19 -0.87 -19.61
C ASP A 226 -4.02 -1.70 -19.07
N ALA A 227 -2.79 -1.41 -19.49
CA ALA A 227 -1.59 -2.05 -18.97
C ALA A 227 -1.41 -1.79 -17.45
N PHE A 228 -1.70 -0.58 -16.97
CA PHE A 228 -1.65 -0.25 -15.56
C PHE A 228 -2.72 -1.04 -14.77
N ILE A 229 -3.94 -1.09 -15.29
CA ILE A 229 -5.03 -1.84 -14.65
C ILE A 229 -4.68 -3.33 -14.56
N ASN A 230 -4.27 -3.94 -15.67
CA ASN A 230 -4.08 -5.38 -15.73
C ASN A 230 -2.78 -5.86 -15.06
N ARG A 231 -1.71 -5.07 -15.08
CA ARG A 231 -0.38 -5.47 -14.56
C ARG A 231 -0.07 -4.91 -13.18
N VAL A 232 -0.73 -3.81 -12.79
CA VAL A 232 -0.45 -3.14 -11.52
C VAL A 232 -1.63 -3.28 -10.55
N LEU A 233 -2.87 -3.01 -10.96
CA LEU A 233 -4.00 -3.04 -10.02
C LEU A 233 -4.49 -4.47 -9.75
N LYS A 234 -4.79 -5.26 -10.79
CA LYS A 234 -5.36 -6.61 -10.64
C LYS A 234 -4.55 -7.56 -9.75
N PRO A 235 -3.21 -7.63 -9.83
CA PRO A 235 -2.43 -8.52 -8.96
C PRO A 235 -2.56 -8.20 -7.47
N TYR A 236 -2.97 -6.99 -7.12
CA TYR A 236 -3.14 -6.58 -5.73
C TYR A 236 -4.60 -6.60 -5.25
N GLU A 237 -5.56 -6.95 -6.13
CA GLU A 237 -6.96 -7.09 -5.73
C GLU A 237 -7.09 -8.11 -4.58
N GLY A 238 -7.89 -7.75 -3.55
CA GLY A 238 -8.09 -8.58 -2.37
C GLY A 238 -6.92 -8.60 -1.37
N THR A 239 -5.75 -8.07 -1.72
CA THR A 239 -4.62 -7.98 -0.80
C THR A 239 -4.76 -6.78 0.15
N ARG A 240 -4.06 -6.81 1.30
CA ARG A 240 -3.99 -5.67 2.21
C ARG A 240 -3.45 -4.41 1.50
N LEU A 241 -2.37 -4.56 0.72
CA LEU A 241 -1.80 -3.45 -0.05
C LEU A 241 -2.81 -2.93 -1.09
N GLY A 242 -3.57 -3.80 -1.77
CA GLY A 242 -4.62 -3.40 -2.69
C GLY A 242 -5.75 -2.64 -2.00
N ARG A 243 -6.19 -3.08 -0.83
CA ARG A 243 -7.19 -2.36 -0.02
C ARG A 243 -6.73 -0.93 0.33
N GLN A 244 -5.46 -0.75 0.69
CA GLN A 244 -4.87 0.55 1.00
C GLN A 244 -4.63 1.39 -0.26
N GLU A 245 -3.90 0.87 -1.25
CA GLU A 245 -3.39 1.62 -2.41
C GLU A 245 -4.43 1.78 -3.53
N ILE A 246 -5.37 0.82 -3.67
CA ILE A 246 -6.41 0.83 -4.71
C ILE A 246 -7.73 1.36 -4.16
N ASN A 247 -8.18 0.83 -3.00
CA ASN A 247 -9.49 1.16 -2.44
C ASN A 247 -9.43 2.31 -1.42
N ALA A 248 -8.25 2.80 -1.09
CA ALA A 248 -8.03 3.86 -0.11
C ALA A 248 -8.61 3.55 1.29
N GLU A 249 -8.52 2.30 1.72
CA GLU A 249 -8.96 1.90 3.05
C GLU A 249 -7.90 2.28 4.11
N ILE A 250 -8.34 2.82 5.24
CA ILE A 250 -7.48 3.06 6.41
C ILE A 250 -7.36 1.72 7.14
N LEU A 251 -6.24 1.04 6.94
CA LEU A 251 -6.00 -0.27 7.54
C LEU A 251 -5.21 -0.11 8.84
N THR A 252 -5.89 -0.12 9.96
CA THR A 252 -5.26 -0.20 11.28
C THR A 252 -4.84 -1.64 11.60
N ASP A 253 -3.77 -1.80 12.37
CA ASP A 253 -3.41 -3.11 12.91
C ASP A 253 -4.50 -3.59 13.86
N THR A 254 -4.74 -4.90 13.89
CA THR A 254 -5.74 -5.46 14.79
C THR A 254 -5.26 -5.35 16.24
N PRO A 255 -6.02 -4.73 17.16
CA PRO A 255 -5.62 -4.66 18.56
C PRO A 255 -5.38 -6.05 19.15
N GLY A 256 -4.18 -6.26 19.71
CA GLY A 256 -3.75 -7.55 20.25
C GLY A 256 -3.18 -8.52 19.23
N ALA A 257 -3.00 -8.12 17.97
CA ALA A 257 -2.22 -8.91 17.00
C ALA A 257 -0.74 -8.98 17.43
N LEU A 258 -0.09 -10.11 17.14
CA LEU A 258 1.33 -10.31 17.50
C LEU A 258 2.27 -9.47 16.66
N TRP A 259 1.91 -9.17 15.41
CA TRP A 259 2.71 -8.35 14.50
C TRP A 259 1.98 -7.08 14.14
N THR A 260 2.73 -5.99 14.02
CA THR A 260 2.23 -4.71 13.50
C THR A 260 2.77 -4.45 12.11
N SER A 261 2.06 -3.64 11.33
CA SER A 261 2.55 -3.19 10.02
C SER A 261 3.91 -2.48 10.13
N ALA A 262 4.11 -1.71 11.19
CA ALA A 262 5.38 -1.00 11.43
C ALA A 262 6.55 -1.97 11.66
N MET A 263 6.35 -3.09 12.37
CA MET A 263 7.38 -4.13 12.57
C MET A 263 7.78 -4.75 11.23
N ILE A 264 6.80 -5.11 10.40
CA ILE A 264 7.04 -5.75 9.10
C ILE A 264 7.73 -4.79 8.12
N ASP A 265 7.28 -3.54 8.05
CA ASP A 265 7.86 -2.53 7.17
C ASP A 265 9.30 -2.16 7.58
N GLY A 266 9.57 -2.11 8.90
CA GLY A 266 10.92 -1.90 9.45
C GLY A 266 11.88 -3.08 9.17
N ALA A 267 11.33 -4.27 8.98
CA ALA A 267 12.08 -5.50 8.69
C ALA A 267 12.36 -5.70 7.19
N ARG A 268 11.94 -4.79 6.32
CA ARG A 268 12.00 -4.98 4.86
C ARG A 268 13.38 -4.70 4.29
N ILE A 269 13.88 -5.62 3.45
CA ILE A 269 15.14 -5.48 2.70
C ILE A 269 14.92 -5.75 1.21
N LYS A 270 15.87 -5.32 0.38
CA LYS A 270 15.83 -5.56 -1.07
C LYS A 270 16.64 -6.80 -1.43
N LEU A 271 16.16 -7.57 -2.40
CA LEU A 271 16.85 -8.77 -2.90
C LEU A 271 18.31 -8.51 -3.29
N LYS A 272 18.60 -7.36 -3.88
CA LYS A 272 19.96 -6.96 -4.28
C LYS A 272 20.93 -6.71 -3.12
N ASP A 273 20.40 -6.50 -1.92
CA ASP A 273 21.19 -6.19 -0.73
C ASP A 273 21.56 -7.47 0.05
N ILE A 274 21.12 -8.64 -0.42
CA ILE A 274 21.41 -9.95 0.19
C ILE A 274 22.81 -10.41 -0.21
N LEU A 275 23.62 -10.71 0.80
CA LEU A 275 24.92 -11.37 0.65
C LEU A 275 24.70 -12.89 0.68
N TRP A 276 24.55 -13.50 -0.50
CA TRP A 276 24.23 -14.93 -0.65
C TRP A 276 25.29 -15.86 -0.09
N ASP A 277 26.55 -15.44 -0.03
CA ASP A 277 27.66 -16.15 0.62
C ASP A 277 27.50 -16.23 2.15
N ARG A 278 26.60 -15.46 2.74
CA ARG A 278 26.26 -15.49 4.15
C ARG A 278 25.03 -16.35 4.47
N VAL A 279 24.38 -16.92 3.48
CA VAL A 279 23.24 -17.82 3.66
C VAL A 279 23.74 -19.21 4.03
N VAL A 280 23.22 -19.76 5.13
CA VAL A 280 23.66 -21.08 5.67
C VAL A 280 22.65 -22.16 5.29
N ARG A 281 21.36 -21.86 5.41
CA ARG A 281 20.27 -22.82 5.17
C ARG A 281 19.09 -22.12 4.50
N ILE A 282 18.38 -22.85 3.64
CA ILE A 282 17.12 -22.40 3.05
C ILE A 282 16.11 -23.52 3.15
N VAL A 283 14.93 -23.21 3.71
CA VAL A 283 13.83 -24.16 3.87
C VAL A 283 12.55 -23.66 3.22
N CYS A 284 11.73 -24.60 2.76
CA CYS A 284 10.35 -24.33 2.34
C CYS A 284 9.41 -24.98 3.35
N ALA A 285 8.61 -24.18 4.04
CA ALA A 285 7.62 -24.71 4.97
C ALA A 285 6.23 -24.76 4.32
N VAL A 286 5.50 -25.84 4.64
CA VAL A 286 4.16 -26.09 4.10
C VAL A 286 3.19 -26.32 5.26
N ASP A 287 2.10 -25.57 5.29
CA ASP A 287 0.93 -25.79 6.13
C ASP A 287 -0.24 -26.24 5.22
N PRO A 288 -0.49 -27.55 5.10
CA PRO A 288 -1.43 -28.06 4.11
C PRO A 288 -2.89 -27.86 4.54
N ALA A 289 -3.76 -27.49 3.60
CA ALA A 289 -5.20 -27.50 3.80
C ALA A 289 -5.71 -28.92 4.09
N VAL A 290 -6.54 -29.07 5.13
CA VAL A 290 -6.99 -30.38 5.62
C VAL A 290 -8.23 -30.90 4.87
N THR A 291 -8.98 -30.04 4.15
CA THR A 291 -10.23 -30.39 3.46
C THR A 291 -10.16 -30.13 1.96
N ALA A 292 -10.68 -31.07 1.17
CA ALA A 292 -10.75 -31.00 -0.29
C ALA A 292 -12.15 -30.59 -0.82
N GLU A 293 -12.99 -29.91 -0.02
CA GLU A 293 -14.31 -29.46 -0.44
C GLU A 293 -14.27 -28.15 -1.22
N ASP A 294 -15.24 -27.91 -2.10
CA ASP A 294 -15.42 -26.65 -2.82
C ASP A 294 -15.56 -25.48 -1.82
N GLY A 295 -14.49 -24.66 -1.74
CA GLY A 295 -14.30 -23.64 -0.71
C GLY A 295 -13.12 -23.92 0.22
N SER A 296 -12.27 -24.91 -0.14
CA SER A 296 -11.12 -25.38 0.65
C SER A 296 -10.22 -24.25 1.14
N ASP A 297 -9.70 -24.45 2.35
CA ASP A 297 -8.67 -23.61 2.97
C ASP A 297 -7.43 -23.49 2.06
N GLU A 298 -6.69 -22.44 2.24
CA GLU A 298 -5.46 -22.17 1.49
C GLU A 298 -4.33 -23.07 2.01
N THR A 299 -3.47 -23.59 1.13
CA THR A 299 -2.21 -24.21 1.58
C THR A 299 -1.15 -23.14 1.76
N GLY A 300 -0.66 -22.97 2.97
CA GLY A 300 0.45 -22.06 3.29
C GLY A 300 1.78 -22.64 2.80
N ILE A 301 2.56 -21.87 2.01
CA ILE A 301 3.89 -22.26 1.51
C ILE A 301 4.82 -21.06 1.61
N VAL A 302 5.78 -21.10 2.54
CA VAL A 302 6.72 -19.98 2.76
C VAL A 302 8.15 -20.48 2.65
N VAL A 303 8.98 -19.72 1.92
CA VAL A 303 10.43 -19.98 1.79
C VAL A 303 11.19 -19.00 2.66
N ALA A 304 12.07 -19.53 3.50
CA ALA A 304 12.92 -18.71 4.36
C ALA A 304 14.37 -19.21 4.38
N ALA A 305 15.31 -18.27 4.60
CA ALA A 305 16.74 -18.54 4.68
C ALA A 305 17.33 -18.08 6.02
N LEU A 306 18.30 -18.82 6.54
CA LEU A 306 19.09 -18.48 7.71
C LEU A 306 20.44 -17.90 7.28
N LEU A 307 20.81 -16.77 7.84
CA LEU A 307 22.15 -16.18 7.69
C LEU A 307 23.11 -16.65 8.79
N ILE A 308 24.42 -16.59 8.52
CA ILE A 308 25.47 -16.82 9.52
C ILE A 308 25.27 -15.97 10.78
N SER A 309 24.74 -14.74 10.62
CA SER A 309 24.43 -13.80 11.72
C SER A 309 23.24 -14.21 12.58
N GLN A 310 22.64 -15.37 12.35
CA GLN A 310 21.41 -15.84 13.00
C GLN A 310 20.19 -14.95 12.73
N HIS A 311 20.19 -14.21 11.60
CA HIS A 311 19.02 -13.54 11.05
C HIS A 311 18.34 -14.43 10.01
N VAL A 312 17.03 -14.29 9.90
CA VAL A 312 16.21 -15.01 8.92
C VAL A 312 15.71 -14.06 7.84
N LEU A 313 15.76 -14.52 6.60
CA LEU A 313 15.19 -13.85 5.44
C LEU A 313 13.93 -14.60 5.00
N VAL A 314 12.79 -13.95 4.94
CA VAL A 314 11.61 -14.47 4.25
C VAL A 314 11.80 -14.15 2.77
N LEU A 315 11.98 -15.20 1.96
CA LEU A 315 12.36 -15.06 0.55
C LEU A 315 11.16 -15.06 -0.39
N ASP A 316 10.12 -15.87 -0.09
CA ASP A 316 8.94 -15.98 -0.93
C ASP A 316 7.72 -16.50 -0.17
N ASP A 317 6.51 -16.16 -0.67
CA ASP A 317 5.21 -16.67 -0.25
C ASP A 317 4.53 -17.29 -1.48
N LEU A 318 4.59 -18.61 -1.59
CA LEU A 318 4.06 -19.41 -2.69
C LEU A 318 2.71 -20.04 -2.36
N SER A 319 2.08 -19.60 -1.28
CA SER A 319 0.81 -20.14 -0.80
C SER A 319 -0.28 -19.99 -1.85
N LEU A 320 -1.11 -21.03 -1.98
CA LEU A 320 -2.16 -21.06 -2.98
C LEU A 320 -3.37 -21.86 -2.52
N ARG A 321 -4.50 -21.61 -3.16
CA ARG A 321 -5.69 -22.49 -3.13
C ARG A 321 -5.59 -23.41 -4.33
N GLY A 322 -5.55 -24.70 -4.11
CA GLY A 322 -5.41 -25.66 -5.20
C GLY A 322 -5.44 -27.11 -4.73
N SER A 323 -5.39 -28.00 -5.71
CA SER A 323 -5.34 -29.43 -5.49
C SER A 323 -4.02 -29.87 -4.81
N PRO A 324 -3.99 -31.08 -4.19
CA PRO A 324 -2.77 -31.65 -3.63
C PRO A 324 -1.58 -31.67 -4.61
N LEU A 325 -1.83 -31.87 -5.90
CA LEU A 325 -0.78 -31.87 -6.91
C LEU A 325 -0.22 -30.46 -7.17
N GLU A 326 -1.08 -29.43 -7.17
CA GLU A 326 -0.67 -28.04 -7.43
C GLU A 326 0.21 -27.49 -6.31
N TRP A 327 -0.19 -27.61 -5.06
CA TRP A 327 0.62 -27.13 -3.96
C TRP A 327 1.93 -27.96 -3.78
N ALA A 328 1.88 -29.29 -4.00
CA ALA A 328 3.09 -30.11 -3.98
C ALA A 328 4.07 -29.72 -5.10
N THR A 329 3.54 -29.36 -6.28
CA THR A 329 4.36 -28.85 -7.39
C THR A 329 5.00 -27.52 -7.04
N ALA A 330 4.26 -26.59 -6.43
CA ALA A 330 4.79 -25.31 -5.97
C ALA A 330 5.91 -25.51 -4.92
N ALA A 331 5.67 -26.35 -3.91
CA ALA A 331 6.62 -26.62 -2.85
C ALA A 331 7.89 -27.36 -3.34
N THR A 332 7.77 -28.26 -4.31
CA THR A 332 8.95 -28.98 -4.87
C THR A 332 9.69 -28.17 -5.92
N GLY A 333 9.02 -27.24 -6.60
CA GLY A 333 9.63 -26.39 -7.62
C GLY A 333 10.79 -25.55 -7.09
N VAL A 334 10.78 -25.18 -5.81
CA VAL A 334 11.85 -24.38 -5.19
C VAL A 334 13.12 -25.18 -4.82
N LEU A 335 13.06 -26.50 -4.83
CA LEU A 335 14.27 -27.34 -4.58
C LEU A 335 15.38 -27.09 -5.61
N LYS A 336 15.02 -26.67 -6.81
CA LYS A 336 15.94 -26.40 -7.91
C LYS A 336 15.93 -24.92 -8.32
N HIS A 337 15.57 -24.02 -7.39
CA HIS A 337 15.54 -22.60 -7.70
C HIS A 337 16.94 -22.06 -8.05
N PRO A 338 17.11 -21.29 -9.15
CA PRO A 338 18.42 -20.95 -9.69
C PRO A 338 19.28 -20.06 -8.79
N ILE A 339 18.68 -19.24 -7.94
CA ILE A 339 19.38 -18.28 -7.06
C ILE A 339 19.47 -18.81 -5.62
N TRP A 340 18.38 -19.41 -5.11
CA TRP A 340 18.29 -19.88 -3.74
C TRP A 340 17.65 -21.28 -3.66
N PRO A 341 18.40 -22.33 -4.02
CA PRO A 341 17.87 -23.70 -3.97
C PRO A 341 17.56 -24.08 -2.52
N VAL A 342 16.34 -24.56 -2.31
CA VAL A 342 15.87 -25.00 -0.98
C VAL A 342 16.52 -26.35 -0.63
N GLU A 343 17.09 -26.45 0.57
CA GLU A 343 17.72 -27.70 1.04
C GLU A 343 16.70 -28.72 1.53
N ARG A 344 15.54 -28.27 2.03
CA ARG A 344 14.55 -29.14 2.66
C ARG A 344 13.15 -28.54 2.65
N ILE A 345 12.15 -29.39 2.44
CA ILE A 345 10.74 -29.09 2.68
C ILE A 345 10.38 -29.53 4.09
N VAL A 346 9.76 -28.64 4.89
CA VAL A 346 9.24 -28.94 6.21
C VAL A 346 7.73 -28.79 6.19
N ALA A 347 6.98 -29.75 6.74
CA ALA A 347 5.53 -29.65 6.74
C ALA A 347 4.92 -30.14 8.05
N GLU A 348 3.80 -29.52 8.46
CA GLU A 348 2.98 -29.98 9.57
C GLU A 348 2.32 -31.31 9.22
N VAL A 349 2.35 -32.25 10.18
CA VAL A 349 1.85 -33.62 9.97
C VAL A 349 0.84 -34.07 11.02
N ASN A 350 0.27 -33.18 11.83
CA ASN A 350 -0.68 -33.54 12.86
C ASN A 350 -1.99 -34.13 12.31
N ASN A 351 -2.44 -33.64 11.16
CA ASN A 351 -3.63 -34.13 10.49
C ASN A 351 -3.28 -34.62 9.07
N GLY A 352 -3.16 -35.91 8.87
CA GLY A 352 -2.90 -36.49 7.54
C GLY A 352 -1.45 -36.41 7.06
N GLY A 353 -0.48 -36.38 7.95
CA GLY A 353 0.95 -36.21 7.63
C GLY A 353 1.58 -37.17 6.64
N ASP A 354 1.10 -38.41 6.57
CA ASP A 354 1.56 -39.39 5.57
C ASP A 354 1.05 -39.02 4.16
N LEU A 355 -0.11 -38.37 4.06
CA LEU A 355 -0.65 -37.84 2.81
C LEU A 355 0.18 -36.66 2.29
N VAL A 356 0.64 -35.77 3.19
CA VAL A 356 1.46 -34.61 2.82
C VAL A 356 2.79 -35.06 2.21
N GLU A 357 3.49 -35.98 2.88
CA GLU A 357 4.71 -36.56 2.36
C GLU A 357 4.47 -37.33 1.06
N ALA A 358 3.41 -38.12 0.96
CA ALA A 358 3.05 -38.85 -0.24
C ALA A 358 2.80 -37.92 -1.44
N ASN A 359 2.10 -36.83 -1.26
CA ASN A 359 1.84 -35.83 -2.30
C ASN A 359 3.15 -35.19 -2.79
N ILE A 360 4.04 -34.78 -1.89
CA ILE A 360 5.36 -34.23 -2.24
C ILE A 360 6.19 -35.25 -3.02
N ARG A 361 6.25 -36.54 -2.56
CA ARG A 361 6.99 -37.60 -3.21
C ARG A 361 6.37 -38.07 -4.53
N THR A 362 5.11 -37.79 -4.76
CA THR A 362 4.47 -38.04 -6.07
C THR A 362 5.04 -37.12 -7.14
N VAL A 363 5.40 -35.87 -6.78
CA VAL A 363 5.98 -34.89 -7.69
C VAL A 363 7.51 -35.03 -7.76
N GLU A 364 8.19 -35.12 -6.62
CA GLU A 364 9.64 -35.30 -6.53
C GLU A 364 9.96 -36.43 -5.55
N LYS A 365 10.25 -37.62 -6.10
CA LYS A 365 10.42 -38.86 -5.34
C LYS A 365 11.48 -38.77 -4.23
N ASN A 366 12.54 -38.02 -4.48
CA ASN A 366 13.68 -37.88 -3.57
C ASN A 366 13.70 -36.53 -2.88
N ALA A 367 12.57 -35.82 -2.76
CA ALA A 367 12.50 -34.54 -2.08
C ALA A 367 13.01 -34.66 -0.64
N PRO A 368 13.99 -33.83 -0.23
CA PRO A 368 14.38 -33.75 1.18
C PRO A 368 13.19 -33.22 2.01
N PHE A 369 12.66 -34.07 2.88
CA PHE A 369 11.43 -33.77 3.63
C PHE A 369 11.63 -33.98 5.12
N SER A 370 11.07 -33.08 5.93
CA SER A 370 11.04 -33.17 7.39
C SER A 370 9.66 -32.96 7.93
N LYS A 371 9.24 -33.79 8.88
CA LYS A 371 7.95 -33.67 9.55
C LYS A 371 8.06 -32.73 10.74
N VAL A 372 7.14 -31.79 10.85
CA VAL A 372 6.99 -30.91 12.02
C VAL A 372 5.72 -31.33 12.78
N TRP A 373 5.87 -31.60 14.07
CA TRP A 373 4.77 -31.94 14.95
C TRP A 373 4.35 -30.70 15.74
N ALA A 374 3.15 -30.21 15.53
CA ALA A 374 2.59 -29.10 16.30
C ALA A 374 2.13 -29.59 17.68
N SER A 375 3.05 -29.79 18.60
CA SER A 375 2.77 -30.24 19.98
C SER A 375 2.22 -29.13 20.90
N HIS A 376 2.34 -27.86 20.51
CA HIS A 376 1.90 -26.71 21.30
C HIS A 376 0.85 -25.88 20.52
N GLY A 377 0.00 -25.18 21.26
CA GLY A 377 -1.00 -24.28 20.67
C GLY A 377 -0.37 -23.19 19.80
N LYS A 378 -1.12 -22.68 18.82
CA LYS A 378 -0.68 -21.67 17.84
C LYS A 378 -0.05 -20.43 18.48
N ARG A 379 -0.59 -19.95 19.60
CA ARG A 379 -0.06 -18.84 20.36
C ARG A 379 1.40 -19.10 20.80
N THR A 380 1.63 -20.24 21.44
CA THR A 380 2.95 -20.60 21.98
C THR A 380 4.02 -20.74 20.90
N ARG A 381 3.62 -21.11 19.67
CA ARG A 381 4.52 -21.22 18.52
C ARG A 381 4.80 -19.86 17.86
N ALA A 382 3.81 -18.99 17.81
CA ALA A 382 3.89 -17.70 17.12
C ALA A 382 4.61 -16.61 17.97
N GLU A 383 4.46 -16.63 19.29
CA GLU A 383 5.08 -15.65 20.21
C GLU A 383 6.62 -15.56 20.09
N PRO A 384 7.40 -16.66 20.05
CA PRO A 384 8.85 -16.58 19.86
C PRO A 384 9.25 -15.98 18.52
N ILE A 385 8.43 -16.19 17.48
CA ILE A 385 8.68 -15.64 16.16
C ILE A 385 8.38 -14.14 16.14
N ALA A 386 7.28 -13.71 16.76
CA ALA A 386 6.99 -12.27 16.93
C ALA A 386 8.12 -11.56 17.69
N ALA A 387 8.65 -12.17 18.76
CA ALA A 387 9.80 -11.64 19.49
C ALA A 387 11.06 -11.53 18.61
N ALA A 388 11.28 -12.48 17.67
CA ALA A 388 12.39 -12.38 16.72
C ALA A 388 12.25 -11.21 15.75
N TYR A 389 11.00 -10.86 15.35
CA TYR A 389 10.74 -9.63 14.59
C TYR A 389 11.01 -8.37 15.42
N GLU A 390 10.55 -8.32 16.66
CA GLU A 390 10.83 -7.19 17.57
C GLU A 390 12.33 -6.96 17.79
N GLN A 391 13.12 -8.05 17.81
CA GLN A 391 14.57 -8.00 17.90
C GLN A 391 15.27 -7.62 16.59
N GLY A 392 14.52 -7.40 15.50
CA GLY A 392 15.09 -7.13 14.17
C GLY A 392 15.85 -8.30 13.55
N ARG A 393 15.55 -9.53 13.95
CA ARG A 393 16.22 -10.75 13.48
C ARG A 393 15.55 -11.40 12.27
N VAL A 394 14.35 -10.96 11.89
CA VAL A 394 13.63 -11.48 10.71
C VAL A 394 13.44 -10.35 9.71
N HIS A 395 13.69 -10.63 8.44
CA HIS A 395 13.60 -9.65 7.37
C HIS A 395 12.77 -10.18 6.20
N HIS A 396 11.91 -9.33 5.63
CA HIS A 396 11.16 -9.62 4.41
C HIS A 396 11.92 -9.15 3.19
N VAL A 397 12.17 -10.05 2.24
CA VAL A 397 12.82 -9.74 0.96
C VAL A 397 11.76 -9.33 -0.06
N GLY A 398 11.21 -8.14 0.12
CA GLY A 398 10.11 -7.64 -0.69
C GLY A 398 8.81 -7.49 0.09
N VAL A 399 7.67 -7.55 -0.60
CA VAL A 399 6.33 -7.37 -0.02
C VAL A 399 5.51 -8.63 -0.26
N PHE A 400 5.05 -9.26 0.81
CA PHE A 400 4.22 -10.47 0.79
C PHE A 400 2.82 -10.14 1.32
N SER A 401 2.04 -9.43 0.51
CA SER A 401 0.82 -8.75 0.95
C SER A 401 -0.20 -9.65 1.64
N MET A 402 -0.38 -10.89 1.17
CA MET A 402 -1.35 -11.83 1.77
C MET A 402 -0.83 -12.41 3.09
N LEU A 403 0.43 -12.81 3.15
CA LEU A 403 1.09 -13.27 4.36
C LEU A 403 1.09 -12.16 5.44
N GLU A 404 1.51 -10.97 5.08
CA GLU A 404 1.58 -9.80 5.97
C GLU A 404 0.20 -9.39 6.50
N ALA A 405 -0.86 -9.54 5.67
CA ALA A 405 -2.23 -9.31 6.10
C ALA A 405 -2.66 -10.33 7.17
N GLN A 406 -2.33 -11.61 7.01
CA GLN A 406 -2.61 -12.64 8.01
C GLN A 406 -1.84 -12.36 9.31
N MET A 407 -0.56 -11.99 9.23
CA MET A 407 0.26 -11.66 10.41
C MET A 407 -0.33 -10.51 11.22
N THR A 408 -0.68 -9.39 10.56
CA THR A 408 -1.17 -8.17 11.24
C THR A 408 -2.62 -8.26 11.72
N THR A 409 -3.34 -9.32 11.35
CA THR A 409 -4.70 -9.61 11.81
C THR A 409 -4.76 -10.76 12.81
N PHE A 410 -3.70 -11.53 12.96
CA PHE A 410 -3.66 -12.68 13.85
C PHE A 410 -3.63 -12.25 15.32
N VAL A 411 -4.73 -12.54 16.03
CA VAL A 411 -4.84 -12.38 17.48
C VAL A 411 -4.90 -13.78 18.11
N PRO A 412 -3.95 -14.15 18.96
CA PRO A 412 -3.93 -15.45 19.62
C PRO A 412 -5.24 -15.76 20.33
N GLY A 413 -5.82 -16.93 20.03
CA GLY A 413 -7.08 -17.39 20.62
C GLY A 413 -8.35 -16.82 20.00
N LYS A 414 -8.25 -16.07 18.89
CA LYS A 414 -9.42 -15.55 18.15
C LYS A 414 -9.29 -15.88 16.65
N GLY A 415 -10.42 -16.31 16.05
CA GLY A 415 -10.54 -16.48 14.59
C GLY A 415 -10.02 -17.82 14.04
N ALA A 416 -10.08 -17.94 12.71
CA ALA A 416 -9.61 -19.11 11.96
C ALA A 416 -8.07 -19.15 11.88
N SER A 417 -7.55 -20.29 11.48
CA SER A 417 -6.12 -20.50 11.26
C SER A 417 -5.63 -19.74 10.04
N PRO A 418 -4.61 -18.90 10.15
CA PRO A 418 -4.02 -18.24 8.99
C PRO A 418 -2.87 -19.09 8.41
N ASP A 419 -3.15 -19.87 7.37
CA ASP A 419 -2.26 -20.90 6.80
C ASP A 419 -0.89 -20.36 6.36
N ARG A 420 -0.85 -19.17 5.73
CA ARG A 420 0.43 -18.53 5.34
C ARG A 420 1.28 -18.16 6.54
N MET A 421 0.64 -17.61 7.58
CA MET A 421 1.33 -17.25 8.82
C MET A 421 1.83 -18.48 9.56
N ASP A 422 1.04 -19.57 9.59
CA ASP A 422 1.49 -20.84 10.18
C ASP A 422 2.68 -21.43 9.42
N ALA A 423 2.69 -21.41 8.08
CA ALA A 423 3.82 -21.83 7.28
C ALA A 423 5.08 -20.96 7.57
N LEU A 424 4.91 -19.63 7.70
CA LEU A 424 6.01 -18.73 8.12
C LEU A 424 6.56 -19.12 9.48
N VAL A 425 5.69 -19.39 10.45
CA VAL A 425 6.09 -19.79 11.81
C VAL A 425 6.88 -21.11 11.77
N TYR A 426 6.46 -22.09 10.96
CA TYR A 426 7.21 -23.35 10.79
C TYR A 426 8.58 -23.11 10.16
N ALA A 427 8.67 -22.29 9.10
CA ALA A 427 9.93 -21.98 8.43
C ALA A 427 10.95 -21.36 9.39
N ILE A 428 10.52 -20.34 10.13
CA ILE A 428 11.40 -19.63 11.07
C ILE A 428 11.75 -20.51 12.27
N THR A 429 10.82 -21.33 12.75
CA THR A 429 11.07 -22.27 13.86
C THR A 429 12.13 -23.29 13.47
N GLU A 430 12.05 -23.88 12.27
CA GLU A 430 13.05 -24.83 11.75
C GLU A 430 14.44 -24.20 11.65
N LEU A 431 14.51 -22.90 11.30
CA LEU A 431 15.77 -22.19 11.11
C LEU A 431 16.40 -21.70 12.42
N LEU A 432 15.62 -21.13 13.33
CA LEU A 432 16.12 -20.52 14.58
C LEU A 432 16.08 -21.45 15.80
N PHE A 433 15.15 -22.40 15.82
CA PHE A 433 14.88 -23.28 16.96
C PHE A 433 14.79 -24.74 16.53
N PRO A 434 15.81 -25.28 15.81
CA PRO A 434 15.74 -26.64 15.32
C PRO A 434 15.57 -27.62 16.49
N GLN A 435 14.57 -28.49 16.39
CA GLN A 435 14.39 -29.58 17.35
C GLN A 435 15.59 -30.52 17.26
N PRO A 436 16.12 -31.03 18.39
CA PRO A 436 17.14 -32.05 18.37
C PRO A 436 16.61 -33.25 17.55
N VAL A 437 17.37 -33.68 16.56
CA VAL A 437 17.07 -34.93 15.85
C VAL A 437 17.16 -36.03 16.91
N GLU A 438 16.02 -36.59 17.36
CA GLU A 438 16.01 -37.83 18.09
C GLU A 438 16.66 -38.90 17.18
N GLN A 439 17.93 -39.12 17.41
CA GLN A 439 18.58 -40.34 16.88
C GLN A 439 17.90 -41.52 17.61
N ARG A 440 16.86 -42.08 16.99
CA ARG A 440 16.40 -43.42 17.32
C ARG A 440 17.52 -44.39 16.91
N PHE A 441 18.51 -44.54 17.76
CA PHE A 441 19.32 -45.74 17.75
C PHE A 441 18.35 -46.88 18.11
N SER A 442 17.95 -47.66 17.12
CA SER A 442 17.35 -48.96 17.38
C SER A 442 18.41 -49.80 18.08
N ILE A 443 18.22 -50.02 19.38
CA ILE A 443 18.94 -51.03 20.15
C ILE A 443 18.49 -52.41 19.58
N GLY A 444 19.14 -52.84 18.50
CA GLY A 444 18.75 -54.02 17.74
C GLY A 444 19.89 -54.75 17.05
N GLU A 445 21.15 -54.40 17.33
CA GLU A 445 22.28 -55.18 16.80
C GLU A 445 23.51 -55.15 17.76
N ILE A 446 23.27 -55.59 19.00
CA ILE A 446 24.38 -56.08 19.82
C ILE A 446 23.94 -57.49 20.31
N GLN A 447 23.95 -58.46 19.43
CA GLN A 447 24.01 -59.86 19.81
C GLN A 447 25.12 -60.54 19.02
N GLN A 448 26.03 -61.14 19.82
CA GLN A 448 27.03 -62.17 19.46
C GLN A 448 28.36 -61.68 18.87
N ILE A 449 29.26 -61.32 19.76
CA ILE A 449 30.63 -61.81 19.67
C ILE A 449 30.89 -62.51 21.02
N SER A 450 30.79 -63.87 21.00
CA SER A 450 31.29 -64.74 22.08
C SER A 450 32.80 -64.86 21.96
N PRO A 451 33.52 -64.92 23.07
CA PRO A 451 34.98 -65.14 23.05
C PRO A 451 35.29 -66.62 22.90
N VAL A 452 36.22 -66.89 22.04
CA VAL A 452 37.10 -68.13 22.09
C VAL A 452 38.54 -67.71 22.23
#